data_816cb1792e72673a277bdaed088ee40c
#
_entry.id   816cb1792e72673a277bdaed088ee40c
#
_cell.length_a   1.000
_cell.length_b   1.000
_cell.length_c   1.000
_cell.angle_alpha   90.00
_cell.angle_beta   90.00
_cell.angle_gamma   90.00
#
_symmetry.space_group_name_H-M   'P 1'
#
loop_
_entity.id
_entity.type
_entity.pdbx_description
1 polymer ?
#
loop_
_entity_poly.entity_id
_entity_poly.type
_entity_poly.pdbx_seq_one_letter_code
_entity_poly.pdbx_strand_id
1 'polypeptide(L)'
;NLIGLALLTPTLLLLSGPIPPQLSPQEWLICLLSGLIGLAAADTLYFACLYRIGAGRTGIIAAMFSPSIIGLSALFLGERLAPLQFAGFFLVLGGVLLVARGGRSEVAPTQLISGVALGLLSVFLMAVGIVMVKRILEAHDVLWIVQIRLFAGLAGMLVVMVLTRRSARVMTQLRQPHRWGQIALASFFGSYLSMIFWQAGYKYTLASIASVLNESASVFIVLLAWAFLGEPLNGRKLGGVALTFSGVVVMLSFAP
;
A
#
# COMPACT_ATOMS: atom_id res chain seq x y z
N ASN A 1 -12.06 -0.07 -3.93
CA ASN A 1 -12.00 1.41 -4.04
C ASN A 1 -13.39 2.07 -4.12
N LEU A 2 -14.37 1.55 -4.90
CA LEU A 2 -15.72 2.16 -4.99
C LEU A 2 -16.43 2.20 -3.63
N ILE A 3 -16.47 1.09 -2.91
CA ILE A 3 -17.08 1.01 -1.57
C ILE A 3 -16.31 1.88 -0.58
N GLY A 4 -14.97 1.88 -0.66
CA GLY A 4 -14.14 2.76 0.17
C GLY A 4 -14.45 4.24 -0.06
N LEU A 5 -14.60 4.67 -1.31
CA LEU A 5 -14.98 6.03 -1.67
C LEU A 5 -16.38 6.38 -1.17
N ALA A 6 -17.35 5.46 -1.32
CA ALA A 6 -18.72 5.64 -0.85
C ALA A 6 -18.83 5.78 0.68
N LEU A 7 -17.95 5.09 1.44
CA LEU A 7 -17.87 5.20 2.88
C LEU A 7 -17.10 6.44 3.34
N LEU A 8 -16.06 6.82 2.59
CA LEU A 8 -15.25 7.98 2.94
C LEU A 8 -15.99 9.29 2.73
N THR A 9 -16.83 9.39 1.70
CA THR A 9 -17.56 10.62 1.41
C THR A 9 -18.44 11.11 2.58
N PRO A 10 -19.33 10.30 3.21
CA PRO A 10 -20.09 10.76 4.37
C PRO A 10 -19.21 11.08 5.57
N THR A 11 -18.14 10.32 5.81
CA THR A 11 -17.19 10.58 6.89
C THR A 11 -16.49 11.92 6.70
N LEU A 12 -16.05 12.21 5.48
CA LEU A 12 -15.45 13.48 5.13
C LEU A 12 -16.41 14.65 5.36
N LEU A 13 -17.65 14.53 4.90
CA LEU A 13 -18.67 15.58 5.08
C LEU A 13 -18.99 15.85 6.56
N LEU A 14 -18.96 14.82 7.38
CA LEU A 14 -19.26 14.93 8.83
C LEU A 14 -18.07 15.49 9.63
N LEU A 15 -16.84 15.10 9.31
CA LEU A 15 -15.66 15.45 10.10
C LEU A 15 -14.89 16.68 9.56
N SER A 16 -14.78 16.79 8.24
CA SER A 16 -14.00 17.88 7.57
C SER A 16 -14.88 18.91 6.89
N GLY A 17 -16.20 18.65 6.82
CA GLY A 17 -17.18 19.54 6.20
C GLY A 17 -17.21 19.45 4.65
N PRO A 18 -18.19 20.13 4.02
CA PRO A 18 -18.43 20.04 2.57
C PRO A 18 -17.48 20.90 1.74
N ILE A 19 -16.69 21.78 2.37
CA ILE A 19 -15.85 22.75 1.67
C ILE A 19 -14.47 22.12 1.44
N PRO A 20 -14.03 21.93 0.18
CA PRO A 20 -12.70 21.40 -0.09
C PRO A 20 -11.61 22.38 0.38
N PRO A 21 -10.44 21.87 0.77
CA PRO A 21 -9.32 22.73 1.13
C PRO A 21 -8.92 23.60 -0.06
N GLN A 22 -8.42 24.79 0.23
CA GLN A 22 -7.94 25.72 -0.80
C GLN A 22 -6.61 25.20 -1.37
N LEU A 23 -6.72 24.27 -2.34
CA LEU A 23 -5.58 23.74 -3.07
C LEU A 23 -5.28 24.63 -4.29
N SER A 24 -4.01 24.92 -4.50
CA SER A 24 -3.56 25.52 -5.76
C SER A 24 -3.79 24.59 -6.95
N PRO A 25 -3.85 25.10 -8.18
CA PRO A 25 -3.98 24.23 -9.37
C PRO A 25 -2.88 23.16 -9.48
N GLN A 26 -1.67 23.48 -9.02
CA GLN A 26 -0.55 22.53 -8.99
C GLN A 26 -0.78 21.42 -7.96
N GLU A 27 -1.27 21.73 -6.77
CA GLU A 27 -1.57 20.74 -5.74
C GLU A 27 -2.71 19.82 -6.16
N TRP A 28 -3.75 20.36 -6.81
CA TRP A 28 -4.80 19.54 -7.42
C TRP A 28 -4.22 18.54 -8.42
N LEU A 29 -3.38 19.02 -9.34
CA LEU A 29 -2.74 18.16 -10.34
C LEU A 29 -1.88 17.07 -9.68
N ILE A 30 -1.09 17.44 -8.68
CA ILE A 30 -0.23 16.46 -7.94
C ILE A 30 -1.10 15.42 -7.23
N CYS A 31 -2.17 15.81 -6.55
CA CYS A 31 -3.08 14.87 -5.88
C CYS A 31 -3.71 13.89 -6.87
N LEU A 32 -4.22 14.39 -8.01
CA LEU A 32 -4.81 13.56 -9.06
C LEU A 32 -3.78 12.61 -9.67
N LEU A 33 -2.60 13.11 -10.06
CA LEU A 33 -1.52 12.29 -10.62
C LEU A 33 -1.04 11.25 -9.61
N SER A 34 -0.92 11.61 -8.32
CA SER A 34 -0.52 10.66 -7.29
C SER A 34 -1.53 9.53 -7.11
N GLY A 35 -2.83 9.81 -7.27
CA GLY A 35 -3.88 8.79 -7.27
C GLY A 35 -3.84 7.90 -8.50
N LEU A 36 -3.66 8.50 -9.69
CA LEU A 36 -3.54 7.76 -10.95
C LEU A 36 -2.30 6.84 -10.96
N ILE A 37 -1.14 7.36 -10.55
CA ILE A 37 0.13 6.62 -10.57
C ILE A 37 0.16 5.61 -9.43
N GLY A 38 -0.08 6.07 -8.19
CA GLY A 38 0.12 5.30 -6.98
C GLY A 38 -1.01 4.32 -6.64
N LEU A 39 -2.23 4.54 -7.16
CA LEU A 39 -3.36 3.64 -6.91
C LEU A 39 -3.82 2.94 -8.19
N ALA A 40 -4.06 3.65 -9.32
CA ALA A 40 -4.57 2.97 -10.51
C ALA A 40 -3.48 2.17 -11.23
N ALA A 41 -2.38 2.83 -11.63
CA ALA A 41 -1.30 2.16 -12.36
C ALA A 41 -0.57 1.14 -11.48
N ALA A 42 -0.18 1.53 -10.27
CA ALA A 42 0.56 0.67 -9.36
C ALA A 42 -0.23 -0.58 -8.99
N ASP A 43 -1.50 -0.47 -8.56
CA ASP A 43 -2.32 -1.63 -8.20
C ASP A 43 -2.56 -2.55 -9.40
N THR A 44 -2.78 -1.98 -10.59
CA THR A 44 -2.95 -2.77 -11.83
C THR A 44 -1.72 -3.65 -12.09
N LEU A 45 -0.52 -3.09 -11.95
CA LEU A 45 0.74 -3.81 -12.12
C LEU A 45 0.97 -4.80 -10.98
N TYR A 46 0.60 -4.43 -9.75
CA TYR A 46 0.70 -5.31 -8.58
C TYR A 46 -0.14 -6.58 -8.74
N PHE A 47 -1.40 -6.43 -9.14
CA PHE A 47 -2.25 -7.58 -9.41
C PHE A 47 -1.77 -8.41 -10.61
N ALA A 48 -1.20 -7.77 -11.64
CA ALA A 48 -0.59 -8.48 -12.75
C ALA A 48 0.66 -9.28 -12.32
N CYS A 49 1.48 -8.73 -11.42
CA CYS A 49 2.58 -9.44 -10.76
C CYS A 49 2.06 -10.63 -9.96
N LEU A 50 1.10 -10.38 -9.05
CA LEU A 50 0.49 -11.39 -8.19
C LEU A 50 -0.06 -12.59 -8.99
N TYR A 51 -0.72 -12.31 -10.10
CA TYR A 51 -1.26 -13.33 -10.99
C TYR A 51 -0.16 -14.19 -11.65
N ARG A 52 0.99 -13.57 -12.01
CA ARG A 52 2.08 -14.26 -12.72
C ARG A 52 2.98 -15.09 -11.83
N ILE A 53 3.35 -14.58 -10.66
CA ILE A 53 4.39 -15.19 -9.83
C ILE A 53 3.91 -15.67 -8.46
N GLY A 54 2.63 -15.42 -8.14
CA GLY A 54 1.99 -15.85 -6.91
C GLY A 54 2.29 -14.98 -5.69
N ALA A 55 1.51 -15.17 -4.63
CA ALA A 55 1.51 -14.30 -3.45
C ALA A 55 2.85 -14.25 -2.71
N GLY A 56 3.52 -15.40 -2.53
CA GLY A 56 4.77 -15.45 -1.76
C GLY A 56 5.89 -14.63 -2.40
N ARG A 57 6.08 -14.73 -3.74
CA ARG A 57 7.11 -13.94 -4.45
C ARG A 57 6.71 -12.46 -4.55
N THR A 58 5.43 -12.18 -4.75
CA THR A 58 4.91 -10.79 -4.75
C THR A 58 5.14 -10.13 -3.39
N GLY A 59 4.97 -10.85 -2.28
CA GLY A 59 5.27 -10.33 -0.94
C GLY A 59 6.75 -9.97 -0.74
N ILE A 60 7.68 -10.74 -1.34
CA ILE A 60 9.12 -10.39 -1.31
C ILE A 60 9.37 -9.10 -2.08
N ILE A 61 8.72 -8.92 -3.24
CA ILE A 61 8.85 -7.70 -4.04
C ILE A 61 8.21 -6.51 -3.35
N ALA A 62 7.06 -6.73 -2.68
CA ALA A 62 6.38 -5.68 -1.91
C ALA A 62 7.28 -5.07 -0.83
N ALA A 63 8.19 -5.85 -0.23
CA ALA A 63 9.16 -5.35 0.74
C ALA A 63 10.17 -4.32 0.16
N MET A 64 10.23 -4.18 -1.19
CA MET A 64 11.00 -3.11 -1.84
C MET A 64 10.30 -1.73 -1.77
N PHE A 65 9.09 -1.67 -1.22
CA PHE A 65 8.36 -0.41 -1.05
C PHE A 65 9.09 0.55 -0.11
N SER A 66 9.51 0.08 1.07
CA SER A 66 10.24 0.92 2.03
C SER A 66 11.59 1.41 1.49
N PRO A 67 12.45 0.59 0.87
CA PRO A 67 13.65 1.10 0.19
C PRO A 67 13.36 2.17 -0.85
N SER A 68 12.27 1.99 -1.64
CA SER A 68 11.88 2.97 -2.66
C SER A 68 11.44 4.30 -2.03
N ILE A 69 10.64 4.26 -0.96
CA ILE A 69 10.24 5.46 -0.21
C ILE A 69 11.46 6.16 0.39
N ILE A 70 12.34 5.42 1.07
CA ILE A 70 13.54 5.97 1.70
C ILE A 70 14.42 6.69 0.67
N GLY A 71 14.66 6.07 -0.49
CA GLY A 71 15.44 6.67 -1.56
C GLY A 71 14.77 7.94 -2.14
N LEU A 72 13.47 7.87 -2.44
CA LEU A 72 12.73 9.00 -2.99
C LEU A 72 12.56 10.14 -1.98
N SER A 73 12.27 9.83 -0.72
CA SER A 73 12.13 10.87 0.31
C SER A 73 13.45 11.55 0.65
N ALA A 74 14.56 10.83 0.62
CA ALA A 74 15.89 11.44 0.73
C ALA A 74 16.18 12.42 -0.41
N LEU A 75 15.79 12.07 -1.66
CA LEU A 75 16.03 12.90 -2.84
C LEU A 75 15.09 14.11 -2.93
N PHE A 76 13.79 13.92 -2.67
CA PHE A 76 12.77 14.92 -2.97
C PHE A 76 12.23 15.64 -1.73
N LEU A 77 12.29 15.02 -0.55
CA LEU A 77 11.79 15.60 0.70
C LEU A 77 12.92 16.05 1.62
N GLY A 78 14.17 15.62 1.35
CA GLY A 78 15.33 15.92 2.20
C GLY A 78 15.34 15.10 3.50
N GLU A 79 14.53 14.07 3.60
CA GLU A 79 14.50 13.19 4.78
C GLU A 79 15.81 12.41 4.91
N ARG A 80 16.32 12.31 6.14
CA ARG A 80 17.52 11.52 6.43
C ARG A 80 17.23 10.61 7.62
N LEU A 81 17.50 9.34 7.44
CA LEU A 81 17.46 8.38 8.52
C LEU A 81 18.75 8.48 9.36
N ALA A 82 18.61 8.43 10.67
CA ALA A 82 19.75 8.27 11.55
C ALA A 82 20.40 6.88 11.34
N PRO A 83 21.72 6.70 11.60
CA PRO A 83 22.38 5.42 11.43
C PRO A 83 21.68 4.24 12.14
N LEU A 84 21.14 4.49 13.33
CA LEU A 84 20.40 3.48 14.09
C LEU A 84 19.03 3.14 13.47
N GLN A 85 18.40 4.09 12.78
CA GLN A 85 17.16 3.84 12.02
C GLN A 85 17.42 2.94 10.82
N PHE A 86 18.59 3.05 10.16
CA PHE A 86 19.00 2.08 9.14
C PHE A 86 19.11 0.66 9.70
N ALA A 87 19.65 0.50 10.92
CA ALA A 87 19.69 -0.82 11.57
C ALA A 87 18.26 -1.35 11.79
N GLY A 88 17.34 -0.52 12.30
CA GLY A 88 15.93 -0.87 12.44
C GLY A 88 15.28 -1.25 11.12
N PHE A 89 15.54 -0.50 10.04
CA PHE A 89 15.08 -0.81 8.70
C PHE A 89 15.54 -2.20 8.21
N PHE A 90 16.83 -2.53 8.37
CA PHE A 90 17.33 -3.85 7.96
C PHE A 90 16.77 -4.99 8.81
N LEU A 91 16.50 -4.76 10.09
CA LEU A 91 15.81 -5.74 10.95
C LEU A 91 14.39 -6.00 10.47
N VAL A 92 13.61 -4.95 10.17
CA VAL A 92 12.25 -5.08 9.63
C VAL A 92 12.28 -5.81 8.30
N LEU A 93 13.11 -5.37 7.36
CA LEU A 93 13.23 -5.98 6.04
C LEU A 93 13.63 -7.46 6.14
N GLY A 94 14.62 -7.78 6.97
CA GLY A 94 15.05 -9.15 7.24
C GLY A 94 13.94 -10.02 7.81
N GLY A 95 13.18 -9.50 8.77
CA GLY A 95 12.02 -10.17 9.36
C GLY A 95 10.92 -10.46 8.36
N VAL A 96 10.54 -9.47 7.54
CA VAL A 96 9.55 -9.61 6.48
C VAL A 96 9.99 -10.64 5.43
N LEU A 97 11.23 -10.57 4.96
CA LEU A 97 11.77 -11.54 4.01
C LEU A 97 11.82 -12.96 4.58
N LEU A 98 12.10 -13.09 5.88
CA LEU A 98 12.11 -14.40 6.56
C LEU A 98 10.70 -15.01 6.62
N VAL A 99 9.68 -14.19 6.87
CA VAL A 99 8.26 -14.60 6.83
C VAL A 99 7.82 -14.94 5.41
N ALA A 100 8.17 -14.12 4.42
CA ALA A 100 7.73 -14.26 3.03
C ALA A 100 8.33 -15.48 2.31
N ARG A 101 9.44 -16.05 2.79
CA ARG A 101 10.07 -17.26 2.23
C ARG A 101 9.22 -18.52 2.43
N GLY A 102 8.09 -18.64 1.74
CA GLY A 102 7.23 -19.81 1.83
C GLY A 102 6.33 -19.98 0.63
N GLY A 103 6.73 -20.80 -0.31
CA GLY A 103 5.91 -21.19 -1.45
C GLY A 103 6.78 -21.56 -2.64
N ARG A 104 7.00 -22.87 -2.85
CA ARG A 104 7.53 -23.39 -4.11
C ARG A 104 6.36 -23.47 -5.11
N SER A 105 6.30 -22.53 -6.04
CA SER A 105 5.50 -22.65 -7.26
C SER A 105 6.47 -22.72 -8.43
N GLU A 106 6.33 -23.73 -9.27
CA GLU A 106 7.05 -23.81 -10.53
C GLU A 106 6.45 -22.80 -11.49
N VAL A 107 7.19 -21.73 -11.74
CA VAL A 107 6.80 -20.67 -12.69
C VAL A 107 7.86 -20.64 -13.80
N ALA A 108 7.41 -20.59 -15.03
CA ALA A 108 8.30 -20.50 -16.19
C ALA A 108 9.23 -19.26 -16.07
N PRO A 109 10.51 -19.36 -16.47
CA PRO A 109 11.49 -18.27 -16.31
C PRO A 109 11.04 -16.93 -16.92
N THR A 110 10.37 -16.96 -18.07
CA THR A 110 9.84 -15.77 -18.75
C THR A 110 8.72 -15.10 -17.97
N GLN A 111 7.83 -15.89 -17.36
CA GLN A 111 6.79 -15.36 -16.47
C GLN A 111 7.36 -14.81 -15.17
N LEU A 112 8.43 -15.43 -14.65
CA LEU A 112 9.12 -14.96 -13.46
C LEU A 112 9.75 -13.60 -13.70
N ILE A 113 10.53 -13.42 -14.76
CA ILE A 113 11.20 -12.15 -15.10
C ILE A 113 10.15 -11.05 -15.30
N SER A 114 9.13 -11.31 -16.13
CA SER A 114 8.09 -10.32 -16.39
C SER A 114 7.26 -9.98 -15.14
N GLY A 115 6.98 -10.98 -14.29
CA GLY A 115 6.28 -10.76 -13.03
C GLY A 115 7.08 -9.94 -12.04
N VAL A 116 8.38 -10.21 -11.89
CA VAL A 116 9.30 -9.43 -11.05
C VAL A 116 9.40 -7.99 -11.54
N ALA A 117 9.58 -7.77 -12.84
CA ALA A 117 9.67 -6.42 -13.41
C ALA A 117 8.39 -5.61 -13.17
N LEU A 118 7.20 -6.21 -13.36
CA LEU A 118 5.92 -5.57 -13.08
C LEU A 118 5.77 -5.25 -11.58
N GLY A 119 6.17 -6.16 -10.72
CA GLY A 119 6.10 -5.95 -9.27
C GLY A 119 7.01 -4.84 -8.80
N LEU A 120 8.26 -4.80 -9.24
CA LEU A 120 9.20 -3.73 -8.90
C LEU A 120 8.71 -2.36 -9.43
N LEU A 121 8.21 -2.32 -10.67
CA LEU A 121 7.63 -1.10 -11.23
C LEU A 121 6.39 -0.66 -10.44
N SER A 122 5.51 -1.58 -10.08
CA SER A 122 4.33 -1.30 -9.25
C SER A 122 4.71 -0.64 -7.93
N VAL A 123 5.61 -1.27 -7.19
CA VAL A 123 6.08 -0.81 -5.88
C VAL A 123 6.75 0.56 -5.99
N PHE A 124 7.56 0.78 -7.03
CA PHE A 124 8.18 2.07 -7.29
C PHE A 124 7.15 3.17 -7.60
N LEU A 125 6.15 2.89 -8.46
CA LEU A 125 5.08 3.85 -8.76
C LEU A 125 4.22 4.17 -7.54
N MET A 126 3.97 3.18 -6.66
CA MET A 126 3.28 3.41 -5.39
C MET A 126 4.10 4.36 -4.50
N ALA A 127 5.41 4.16 -4.42
CA ALA A 127 6.31 5.03 -3.67
C ALA A 127 6.35 6.45 -4.25
N VAL A 128 6.46 6.59 -5.58
CA VAL A 128 6.36 7.89 -6.26
C VAL A 128 5.05 8.60 -5.91
N GLY A 129 3.92 7.88 -5.99
CA GLY A 129 2.60 8.44 -5.69
C GLY A 129 2.46 9.00 -4.28
N ILE A 130 3.09 8.37 -3.27
CA ILE A 130 3.02 8.88 -1.88
C ILE A 130 4.01 10.02 -1.65
N VAL A 131 5.23 9.92 -2.18
CA VAL A 131 6.25 10.97 -2.02
C VAL A 131 5.82 12.28 -2.70
N MET A 132 5.19 12.20 -3.88
CA MET A 132 4.64 13.37 -4.58
C MET A 132 3.63 14.14 -3.73
N VAL A 133 2.74 13.44 -3.03
CA VAL A 133 1.64 14.06 -2.29
C VAL A 133 2.01 14.41 -0.84
N LYS A 134 3.15 13.95 -0.35
CA LYS A 134 3.55 14.04 1.07
C LYS A 134 3.42 15.46 1.65
N ARG A 135 4.01 16.46 1.00
CA ARG A 135 3.96 17.85 1.46
C ARG A 135 2.54 18.43 1.47
N ILE A 136 1.72 18.08 0.48
CA ILE A 136 0.31 18.49 0.40
C ILE A 136 -0.49 17.81 1.53
N LEU A 137 -0.20 16.53 1.78
CA LEU A 137 -0.84 15.77 2.85
C LEU A 137 -0.53 16.35 4.24
N GLU A 138 0.68 16.86 4.45
CA GLU A 138 1.08 17.54 5.68
C GLU A 138 0.35 18.89 5.88
N ALA A 139 0.17 19.63 4.80
CA ALA A 139 -0.41 20.98 4.84
C ALA A 139 -1.95 21.00 4.93
N HIS A 140 -2.61 19.96 4.42
CA HIS A 140 -4.07 19.97 4.27
C HIS A 140 -4.73 18.83 5.04
N ASP A 141 -6.07 18.84 5.07
CA ASP A 141 -6.87 17.79 5.72
C ASP A 141 -6.67 16.43 5.03
N VAL A 142 -6.40 15.41 5.85
CA VAL A 142 -6.07 14.06 5.35
C VAL A 142 -7.25 13.41 4.61
N LEU A 143 -8.48 13.62 5.08
CA LEU A 143 -9.67 12.99 4.49
C LEU A 143 -9.93 13.52 3.08
N TRP A 144 -9.73 14.82 2.87
CA TRP A 144 -9.85 15.43 1.55
C TRP A 144 -8.78 14.89 0.58
N ILE A 145 -7.53 14.82 1.01
CA ILE A 145 -6.45 14.30 0.16
C ILE A 145 -6.67 12.83 -0.17
N VAL A 146 -7.09 12.02 0.81
CA VAL A 146 -7.48 10.60 0.58
C VAL A 146 -8.61 10.49 -0.42
N GLN A 147 -9.66 11.33 -0.28
CA GLN A 147 -10.81 11.35 -1.17
C GLN A 147 -10.41 11.65 -2.62
N ILE A 148 -9.63 12.71 -2.84
CA ILE A 148 -9.17 13.11 -4.17
C ILE A 148 -8.34 11.99 -4.81
N ARG A 149 -7.42 11.40 -4.08
CA ARG A 149 -6.57 10.30 -4.55
C ARG A 149 -7.36 9.03 -4.88
N LEU A 150 -8.30 8.64 -4.00
CA LEU A 150 -9.17 7.48 -4.26
C LEU A 150 -10.06 7.71 -5.48
N PHE A 151 -10.59 8.91 -5.64
CA PHE A 151 -11.38 9.28 -6.82
C PHE A 151 -10.54 9.17 -8.10
N ALA A 152 -9.35 9.77 -8.12
CA ALA A 152 -8.43 9.68 -9.25
C ALA A 152 -8.00 8.23 -9.55
N GLY A 153 -7.69 7.46 -8.51
CA GLY A 153 -7.35 6.04 -8.63
C GLY A 153 -8.49 5.22 -9.22
N LEU A 154 -9.73 5.43 -8.74
CA LEU A 154 -10.92 4.76 -9.28
C LEU A 154 -11.16 5.15 -10.74
N ALA A 155 -11.10 6.45 -11.06
CA ALA A 155 -11.25 6.94 -12.43
C ALA A 155 -10.19 6.30 -13.36
N GLY A 156 -8.93 6.26 -12.94
CA GLY A 156 -7.85 5.61 -13.69
C GLY A 156 -8.10 4.12 -13.91
N MET A 157 -8.55 3.39 -12.88
CA MET A 157 -8.90 1.97 -13.02
C MET A 157 -10.07 1.75 -13.99
N LEU A 158 -11.08 2.62 -13.98
CA LEU A 158 -12.21 2.57 -14.93
C LEU A 158 -11.73 2.82 -16.36
N VAL A 159 -10.85 3.79 -16.57
CA VAL A 159 -10.23 4.04 -17.87
C VAL A 159 -9.47 2.82 -18.37
N VAL A 160 -8.61 2.23 -17.54
CA VAL A 160 -7.88 0.99 -17.88
C VAL A 160 -8.85 -0.15 -18.21
N MET A 161 -9.92 -0.32 -17.45
CA MET A 161 -10.95 -1.33 -17.71
C MET A 161 -11.60 -1.16 -19.08
N VAL A 162 -11.93 0.08 -19.46
CA VAL A 162 -12.53 0.41 -20.77
C VAL A 162 -11.53 0.16 -21.89
N LEU A 163 -10.31 0.71 -21.78
CA LEU A 163 -9.25 0.57 -22.79
C LEU A 163 -8.85 -0.89 -23.03
N THR A 164 -8.83 -1.71 -21.98
CA THR A 164 -8.53 -3.15 -22.10
C THR A 164 -9.73 -4.00 -22.51
N ARG A 165 -10.88 -3.38 -22.82
CA ARG A 165 -12.14 -4.06 -23.18
C ARG A 165 -12.59 -5.13 -22.18
N ARG A 166 -12.24 -4.98 -20.90
CA ARG A 166 -12.60 -5.92 -19.83
C ARG A 166 -13.93 -5.61 -19.15
N SER A 167 -14.61 -4.53 -19.54
CA SER A 167 -15.88 -4.06 -18.95
C SER A 167 -16.97 -5.13 -18.96
N ALA A 168 -17.13 -5.87 -20.09
CA ALA A 168 -18.11 -6.93 -20.20
C ALA A 168 -17.82 -8.09 -19.20
N ARG A 169 -16.56 -8.49 -19.07
CA ARG A 169 -16.14 -9.55 -18.13
C ARG A 169 -16.38 -9.13 -16.67
N VAL A 170 -16.02 -7.90 -16.31
CA VAL A 170 -16.26 -7.36 -14.96
C VAL A 170 -17.76 -7.32 -14.67
N MET A 171 -18.58 -6.84 -15.62
CA MET A 171 -20.04 -6.81 -15.45
C MET A 171 -20.63 -8.20 -15.26
N THR A 172 -20.15 -9.18 -16.02
CA THR A 172 -20.59 -10.59 -15.86
C THR A 172 -20.21 -11.13 -14.49
N GLN A 173 -19.00 -10.83 -13.99
CA GLN A 173 -18.59 -11.25 -12.65
C GLN A 173 -19.43 -10.58 -11.57
N LEU A 174 -19.72 -9.28 -11.66
CA LEU A 174 -20.56 -8.57 -10.68
C LEU A 174 -22.00 -9.09 -10.58
N ARG A 175 -22.51 -9.71 -11.67
CA ARG A 175 -23.85 -10.32 -11.70
C ARG A 175 -23.91 -11.70 -11.06
N GLN A 176 -22.76 -12.35 -10.81
CA GLN A 176 -22.74 -13.62 -10.10
C GLN A 176 -23.11 -13.45 -8.62
N PRO A 177 -23.67 -14.48 -7.98
CA PRO A 177 -23.97 -14.42 -6.55
C PRO A 177 -22.68 -14.30 -5.75
N HIS A 178 -22.54 -13.21 -5.01
CA HIS A 178 -21.39 -12.91 -4.16
C HIS A 178 -21.82 -12.85 -2.70
N ARG A 179 -20.90 -13.12 -1.79
CA ARG A 179 -21.07 -12.86 -0.38
C ARG A 179 -20.85 -11.36 -0.08
N TRP A 180 -21.83 -10.54 -0.48
CA TRP A 180 -21.74 -9.08 -0.39
C TRP A 180 -21.37 -8.56 0.99
N GLY A 181 -21.82 -9.22 2.07
CA GLY A 181 -21.42 -8.87 3.43
C GLY A 181 -19.92 -9.00 3.68
N GLN A 182 -19.29 -10.07 3.16
CA GLN A 182 -17.83 -10.24 3.28
C GLN A 182 -17.08 -9.22 2.43
N ILE A 183 -17.57 -8.91 1.23
CA ILE A 183 -16.97 -7.89 0.36
C ILE A 183 -17.09 -6.51 1.01
N ALA A 184 -18.25 -6.16 1.58
CA ALA A 184 -18.45 -4.91 2.29
C ALA A 184 -17.52 -4.79 3.51
N LEU A 185 -17.40 -5.84 4.33
CA LEU A 185 -16.52 -5.88 5.49
C LEU A 185 -15.05 -5.75 5.08
N ALA A 186 -14.62 -6.50 4.06
CA ALA A 186 -13.26 -6.40 3.53
C ALA A 186 -12.95 -5.02 2.95
N SER A 187 -13.93 -4.39 2.28
CA SER A 187 -13.78 -3.03 1.77
C SER A 187 -13.77 -1.97 2.87
N PHE A 188 -14.56 -2.18 3.93
CA PHE A 188 -14.56 -1.29 5.09
C PHE A 188 -13.17 -1.24 5.74
N PHE A 189 -12.59 -2.41 6.04
CA PHE A 189 -11.26 -2.45 6.64
C PHE A 189 -10.15 -2.12 5.63
N GLY A 190 -10.19 -2.71 4.42
CA GLY A 190 -9.08 -2.67 3.45
C GLY A 190 -9.06 -1.43 2.54
N SER A 191 -10.21 -0.82 2.22
CA SER A 191 -10.24 0.33 1.29
C SER A 191 -10.71 1.63 1.94
N TYR A 192 -11.37 1.57 3.10
CA TYR A 192 -11.82 2.76 3.81
C TYR A 192 -10.92 3.05 5.01
N LEU A 193 -10.96 2.20 6.04
CA LEU A 193 -10.25 2.45 7.29
C LEU A 193 -8.74 2.42 7.10
N SER A 194 -8.22 1.42 6.37
CA SER A 194 -6.78 1.30 6.12
C SER A 194 -6.23 2.48 5.33
N MET A 195 -6.97 2.99 4.34
CA MET A 195 -6.52 4.14 3.54
C MET A 195 -6.42 5.42 4.36
N ILE A 196 -7.37 5.65 5.27
CA ILE A 196 -7.32 6.81 6.17
C ILE A 196 -6.08 6.72 7.08
N PHE A 197 -5.93 5.59 7.79
CA PHE A 197 -4.80 5.43 8.73
C PHE A 197 -3.45 5.37 8.03
N TRP A 198 -3.38 4.72 6.86
CA TRP A 198 -2.16 4.64 6.08
C TRP A 198 -1.68 6.01 5.65
N GLN A 199 -2.57 6.86 5.12
CA GLN A 199 -2.20 8.21 4.70
C GLN A 199 -2.01 9.16 5.90
N ALA A 200 -2.76 8.97 7.00
CA ALA A 200 -2.51 9.69 8.24
C ALA A 200 -1.12 9.38 8.80
N GLY A 201 -0.67 8.12 8.73
CA GLY A 201 0.70 7.76 9.07
C GLY A 201 1.73 8.56 8.28
N TYR A 202 1.55 8.71 6.98
CA TYR A 202 2.42 9.55 6.15
C TYR A 202 2.27 11.05 6.44
N LYS A 203 1.11 11.51 6.90
CA LYS A 203 0.93 12.91 7.29
C LYS A 203 1.73 13.29 8.54
N TYR A 204 1.67 12.44 9.56
CA TYR A 204 2.15 12.76 10.91
C TYR A 204 3.55 12.25 11.23
N THR A 205 4.22 11.56 10.30
CA THR A 205 5.61 11.11 10.49
C THR A 205 6.40 11.19 9.18
N LEU A 206 7.72 11.05 9.26
CA LEU A 206 8.56 10.99 8.06
C LEU A 206 8.11 9.86 7.14
N ALA A 207 8.14 10.09 5.82
CA ALA A 207 7.71 9.09 4.85
C ALA A 207 8.58 7.82 4.96
N SER A 208 9.86 7.99 5.21
CA SER A 208 10.81 6.89 5.47
C SER A 208 10.39 6.03 6.66
N ILE A 209 10.01 6.64 7.78
CA ILE A 209 9.58 5.92 8.99
C ILE A 209 8.22 5.25 8.76
N ALA A 210 7.25 5.99 8.20
CA ALA A 210 5.91 5.46 7.91
C ALA A 210 5.98 4.22 7.01
N SER A 211 6.86 4.21 6.00
CA SER A 211 6.99 3.07 5.10
C SER A 211 7.52 1.83 5.82
N VAL A 212 8.52 1.99 6.68
CA VAL A 212 9.07 0.85 7.45
C VAL A 212 8.06 0.33 8.46
N LEU A 213 7.31 1.20 9.13
CA LEU A 213 6.22 0.79 10.02
C LEU A 213 5.13 0.02 9.27
N ASN A 214 4.83 0.42 8.03
CA ASN A 214 3.86 -0.28 7.19
C ASN A 214 4.28 -1.72 6.86
N GLU A 215 5.58 -2.04 6.78
CA GLU A 215 6.07 -3.40 6.58
C GLU A 215 5.67 -4.35 7.74
N SER A 216 5.41 -3.81 8.93
CA SER A 216 4.93 -4.60 10.07
C SER A 216 3.56 -5.26 9.80
N ALA A 217 2.80 -4.79 8.80
CA ALA A 217 1.55 -5.42 8.36
C ALA A 217 1.75 -6.90 8.02
N SER A 218 2.91 -7.28 7.46
CA SER A 218 3.25 -8.68 7.16
C SER A 218 3.24 -9.56 8.40
N VAL A 219 3.65 -9.02 9.54
CA VAL A 219 3.64 -9.71 10.83
C VAL A 219 2.20 -9.91 11.33
N PHE A 220 1.39 -8.86 11.26
CA PHE A 220 -0.02 -8.95 11.64
C PHE A 220 -0.79 -9.95 10.77
N ILE A 221 -0.49 -10.01 9.46
CA ILE A 221 -1.07 -11.01 8.55
C ILE A 221 -0.76 -12.43 9.05
N VAL A 222 0.50 -12.71 9.46
CA VAL A 222 0.88 -14.04 9.96
C VAL A 222 0.21 -14.37 11.29
N LEU A 223 0.14 -13.41 12.21
CA LEU A 223 -0.52 -13.61 13.50
C LEU A 223 -2.03 -13.83 13.34
N LEU A 224 -2.68 -13.07 12.46
CA LEU A 224 -4.11 -13.23 12.15
C LEU A 224 -4.38 -14.55 11.43
N ALA A 225 -3.51 -14.97 10.50
CA ALA A 225 -3.62 -16.27 9.83
C ALA A 225 -3.49 -17.43 10.82
N TRP A 226 -2.59 -17.32 11.79
CA TRP A 226 -2.50 -18.29 12.88
C TRP A 226 -3.77 -18.30 13.75
N ALA A 227 -4.23 -17.12 14.20
CA ALA A 227 -5.35 -17.01 15.13
C ALA A 227 -6.71 -17.38 14.50
N PHE A 228 -6.96 -17.01 13.25
CA PHE A 228 -8.27 -17.17 12.60
C PHE A 228 -8.32 -18.26 11.54
N LEU A 229 -7.20 -18.61 10.89
CA LEU A 229 -7.14 -19.63 9.85
C LEU A 229 -6.50 -20.94 10.34
N GLY A 230 -5.98 -20.97 11.59
CA GLY A 230 -5.32 -22.14 12.16
C GLY A 230 -3.98 -22.47 11.50
N GLU A 231 -3.36 -21.52 10.80
CA GLU A 231 -2.06 -21.76 10.16
C GLU A 231 -0.96 -21.97 11.22
N PRO A 232 -0.09 -23.00 11.09
CA PRO A 232 0.95 -23.24 12.07
C PRO A 232 1.99 -22.13 12.08
N LEU A 233 2.33 -21.64 13.28
CA LEU A 233 3.48 -20.79 13.53
C LEU A 233 4.72 -21.69 13.66
N ASN A 234 5.53 -21.73 12.63
CA ASN A 234 6.83 -22.40 12.70
C ASN A 234 7.91 -21.43 13.23
N GLY A 235 9.06 -21.99 13.68
CA GLY A 235 10.15 -21.19 14.26
C GLY A 235 10.64 -20.06 13.33
N ARG A 236 10.58 -20.27 12.00
CA ARG A 236 10.95 -19.25 11.02
C ARG A 236 9.97 -18.07 11.01
N LYS A 237 8.64 -18.33 11.03
CA LYS A 237 7.62 -17.29 11.12
C LYS A 237 7.76 -16.51 12.43
N LEU A 238 7.98 -17.23 13.54
CA LEU A 238 8.17 -16.60 14.85
C LEU A 238 9.43 -15.75 14.91
N GLY A 239 10.55 -16.24 14.36
CA GLY A 239 11.80 -15.47 14.26
C GLY A 239 11.64 -14.22 13.39
N GLY A 240 10.92 -14.30 12.27
CA GLY A 240 10.62 -13.16 11.43
C GLY A 240 9.74 -12.11 12.12
N VAL A 241 8.73 -12.56 12.87
CA VAL A 241 7.88 -11.69 13.71
C VAL A 241 8.74 -10.95 14.75
N ALA A 242 9.57 -11.68 15.52
CA ALA A 242 10.41 -11.08 16.54
C ALA A 242 11.40 -10.06 15.95
N LEU A 243 12.02 -10.40 14.80
CA LEU A 243 12.95 -9.51 14.10
C LEU A 243 12.28 -8.23 13.62
N THR A 244 11.07 -8.33 13.04
CA THR A 244 10.30 -7.17 12.61
C THR A 244 9.92 -6.27 13.78
N PHE A 245 9.41 -6.82 14.88
CA PHE A 245 9.08 -6.02 16.06
C PHE A 245 10.30 -5.33 16.66
N SER A 246 11.42 -6.02 16.77
CA SER A 246 12.68 -5.42 17.24
C SER A 246 13.12 -4.26 16.35
N GLY A 247 13.00 -4.41 15.02
CA GLY A 247 13.31 -3.36 14.06
C GLY A 247 12.37 -2.15 14.19
N VAL A 248 11.06 -2.36 14.38
CA VAL A 248 10.09 -1.30 14.62
C VAL A 248 10.42 -0.53 15.90
N VAL A 249 10.73 -1.22 16.99
CA VAL A 249 11.13 -0.57 18.26
C VAL A 249 12.36 0.30 18.04
N VAL A 250 13.40 -0.22 17.38
CA VAL A 250 14.61 0.56 17.06
C VAL A 250 14.26 1.79 16.20
N MET A 251 13.43 1.65 15.17
CA MET A 251 13.02 2.79 14.33
C MET A 251 12.33 3.89 15.13
N LEU A 252 11.41 3.53 16.02
CA LEU A 252 10.62 4.49 16.81
C LEU A 252 11.44 5.13 17.95
N SER A 253 12.38 4.41 18.53
CA SER A 253 13.20 4.93 19.63
C SER A 253 14.12 6.09 19.22
N PHE A 254 14.36 6.26 17.93
CA PHE A 254 15.22 7.30 17.36
C PHE A 254 14.46 8.19 16.36
N ALA A 255 13.13 8.14 16.37
CA ALA A 255 12.29 9.06 15.60
C ALA A 255 12.42 10.48 16.19
N PRO A 256 12.53 11.54 15.36
CA PRO A 256 12.63 12.93 15.81
C PRO A 256 11.36 13.40 16.49
#